data_40e9d14946547763de16b27c7835c33c
#
_entry.id   40e9d14946547763de16b27c7835c33c
#
_cell.length_a   1.000
_cell.length_b   1.000
_cell.length_c   1.000
_cell.angle_alpha   90.00
_cell.angle_beta   90.00
_cell.angle_gamma   90.00
#
_symmetry.space_group_name_H-M   'P 1'
#
loop_
_entity.id
_entity.type
_entity.pdbx_description
1 polymer ?
#
loop_
_entity_poly.entity_id
_entity_poly.type
_entity_poly.pdbx_seq_one_letter_code
_entity_poly.pdbx_strand_id
1 'polypeptide(L)'
;MTVKKRIGLMGGTFNPIHMGHLIIAEEARERFALEKVIFIPSYITPNKEVKAAPAEERMRMVELAVESNPYFSVSDMEIRQKGMSYTVSTLRALKERYGDDWELYFISGTDAVASLPLWYQPEQILTLCRFIGAVRPGGIQKAEEVVASFKKRGKNIELLPVPAIDISSTDIRNRIRNGKSVRYMVPEKVYTYIKEKRMYSE
;
A
#
# COMPACT_ATOMS: atom_id res chain seq x y z
N MET A 1 0.26 -24.74 20.63
CA MET A 1 0.79 -23.56 19.95
C MET A 1 -0.38 -22.65 19.65
N THR A 2 -0.42 -21.46 20.22
CA THR A 2 -1.45 -20.45 19.92
C THR A 2 -1.28 -19.99 18.47
N VAL A 3 -2.34 -20.05 17.69
CA VAL A 3 -2.33 -19.53 16.31
C VAL A 3 -2.16 -18.02 16.39
N LYS A 4 -1.09 -17.49 15.82
CA LYS A 4 -0.85 -16.05 15.77
C LYS A 4 -1.94 -15.36 14.95
N LYS A 5 -2.41 -14.23 15.43
CA LYS A 5 -3.29 -13.34 14.69
C LYS A 5 -2.53 -12.68 13.54
N ARG A 6 -3.20 -12.47 12.41
CA ARG A 6 -2.57 -11.95 11.19
C ARG A 6 -3.16 -10.60 10.83
N ILE A 7 -2.30 -9.63 10.55
CA ILE A 7 -2.72 -8.29 10.17
C ILE A 7 -1.99 -7.84 8.92
N GLY A 8 -2.76 -7.34 7.94
CA GLY A 8 -2.25 -6.74 6.73
C GLY A 8 -1.92 -5.27 6.94
N LEU A 9 -0.85 -4.82 6.32
CA LEU A 9 -0.39 -3.43 6.33
C LEU A 9 -0.21 -3.01 4.88
N MET A 10 -0.95 -2.00 4.42
CA MET A 10 -0.77 -1.43 3.10
C MET A 10 -0.28 0.01 3.24
N GLY A 11 1.04 0.18 3.13
CA GLY A 11 1.68 1.50 3.11
C GLY A 11 1.69 2.10 1.71
N GLY A 12 1.51 3.41 1.60
CA GLY A 12 1.57 4.07 0.31
C GLY A 12 1.34 5.57 0.34
N THR A 13 1.69 6.23 -0.75
CA THR A 13 1.40 7.66 -0.92
C THR A 13 -0.10 7.92 -1.04
N PHE A 14 -0.84 7.02 -1.73
CA PHE A 14 -2.27 7.15 -2.03
C PHE A 14 -2.63 8.53 -2.62
N ASN A 15 -2.09 8.84 -3.77
CA ASN A 15 -2.20 10.16 -4.42
C ASN A 15 -2.89 10.12 -5.81
N PRO A 16 -4.20 9.77 -5.89
CA PRO A 16 -5.09 9.28 -4.84
C PRO A 16 -5.05 7.75 -4.62
N ILE A 17 -5.75 7.28 -3.59
CA ILE A 17 -6.15 5.87 -3.47
C ILE A 17 -7.11 5.51 -4.62
N HIS A 18 -7.08 4.25 -5.06
CA HIS A 18 -7.89 3.80 -6.20
C HIS A 18 -8.30 2.34 -6.06
N MET A 19 -9.21 1.88 -6.94
CA MET A 19 -9.76 0.52 -6.90
C MET A 19 -8.69 -0.56 -6.89
N GLY A 20 -7.58 -0.36 -7.62
CA GLY A 20 -6.47 -1.31 -7.63
C GLY A 20 -5.85 -1.55 -6.24
N HIS A 21 -5.76 -0.54 -5.38
CA HIS A 21 -5.28 -0.72 -4.01
C HIS A 21 -6.26 -1.57 -3.18
N LEU A 22 -7.56 -1.29 -3.30
CA LEU A 22 -8.59 -1.98 -2.52
C LEU A 22 -8.70 -3.47 -2.91
N ILE A 23 -8.62 -3.76 -4.21
CA ILE A 23 -8.66 -5.13 -4.73
C ILE A 23 -7.43 -5.91 -4.22
N ILE A 24 -6.24 -5.34 -4.32
CA ILE A 24 -5.01 -5.98 -3.79
C ILE A 24 -5.13 -6.26 -2.29
N ALA A 25 -5.68 -5.30 -1.53
CA ALA A 25 -5.87 -5.46 -0.09
C ALA A 25 -6.83 -6.59 0.25
N GLU A 26 -7.95 -6.70 -0.47
CA GLU A 26 -8.97 -7.73 -0.24
C GLU A 26 -8.46 -9.12 -0.66
N GLU A 27 -7.83 -9.24 -1.83
CA GLU A 27 -7.19 -10.49 -2.27
C GLU A 27 -6.14 -10.99 -1.25
N ALA A 28 -5.31 -10.07 -0.73
CA ALA A 28 -4.34 -10.42 0.31
C ALA A 28 -5.03 -10.84 1.60
N ARG A 29 -6.10 -10.13 2.02
CA ARG A 29 -6.85 -10.44 3.23
C ARG A 29 -7.40 -11.88 3.17
N GLU A 30 -8.05 -12.24 2.07
CA GLU A 30 -8.63 -13.56 1.90
C GLU A 30 -7.56 -14.65 1.78
N ARG A 31 -6.57 -14.43 0.92
CA ARG A 31 -5.54 -15.44 0.64
C ARG A 31 -4.71 -15.81 1.85
N PHE A 32 -4.42 -14.85 2.72
CA PHE A 32 -3.57 -15.06 3.91
C PHE A 32 -4.37 -15.12 5.21
N ALA A 33 -5.70 -15.14 5.14
CA ALA A 33 -6.59 -15.14 6.30
C ALA A 33 -6.24 -14.02 7.30
N LEU A 34 -6.10 -12.77 6.79
CA LEU A 34 -5.80 -11.62 7.63
C LEU A 34 -7.07 -11.18 8.35
N GLU A 35 -6.99 -10.93 9.65
CA GLU A 35 -8.12 -10.45 10.44
C GLU A 35 -8.57 -9.06 9.98
N LYS A 36 -7.62 -8.22 9.55
CA LYS A 36 -7.87 -6.89 8.99
C LYS A 36 -6.69 -6.42 8.15
N VAL A 37 -6.95 -5.39 7.34
CA VAL A 37 -5.90 -4.63 6.63
C VAL A 37 -5.91 -3.19 7.10
N ILE A 38 -4.75 -2.67 7.49
CA ILE A 38 -4.55 -1.27 7.87
C ILE A 38 -3.88 -0.54 6.70
N PHE A 39 -4.54 0.48 6.18
CA PHE A 39 -3.96 1.41 5.22
C PHE A 39 -3.19 2.49 5.97
N ILE A 40 -1.95 2.76 5.54
CA ILE A 40 -1.05 3.69 6.21
C ILE A 40 -0.55 4.72 5.18
N PRO A 41 -1.25 5.86 5.05
CA PRO A 41 -0.82 6.94 4.17
C PRO A 41 0.51 7.53 4.65
N SER A 42 1.50 7.60 3.73
CA SER A 42 2.81 8.19 4.04
C SER A 42 2.70 9.71 4.19
N TYR A 43 3.49 10.30 5.08
CA TYR A 43 3.66 11.74 5.14
C TYR A 43 4.51 12.21 3.95
N ILE A 44 5.79 11.85 3.92
CA ILE A 44 6.68 12.04 2.77
C ILE A 44 7.18 10.65 2.33
N THR A 45 6.90 10.28 1.08
CA THR A 45 7.37 9.00 0.54
C THR A 45 8.81 9.13 0.07
N PRO A 46 9.75 8.32 0.59
CA PRO A 46 11.13 8.32 0.09
C PRO A 46 11.21 8.05 -1.41
N ASN A 47 12.20 8.62 -2.07
CA ASN A 47 12.50 8.39 -3.49
C ASN A 47 11.35 8.71 -4.47
N LYS A 48 10.42 9.60 -4.09
CA LYS A 48 9.39 10.12 -4.99
C LYS A 48 9.56 11.63 -5.19
N GLU A 49 9.84 12.03 -6.42
CA GLU A 49 9.99 13.43 -6.83
C GLU A 49 8.66 14.15 -7.05
N VAL A 50 7.58 13.39 -7.25
CA VAL A 50 6.27 13.99 -7.57
C VAL A 50 5.65 14.62 -6.34
N LYS A 51 5.37 15.93 -6.42
CA LYS A 51 4.63 16.64 -5.38
C LYS A 51 3.25 15.97 -5.19
N ALA A 52 3.08 15.35 -4.05
CA ALA A 52 1.81 14.74 -3.68
C ALA A 52 0.83 15.81 -3.16
N ALA A 53 -0.46 15.50 -3.23
CA ALA A 53 -1.47 16.26 -2.50
C ALA A 53 -1.14 16.27 -0.99
N PRO A 54 -1.60 17.29 -0.21
CA PRO A 54 -1.38 17.35 1.22
C PRO A 54 -1.71 16.02 1.92
N ALA A 55 -0.95 15.68 2.95
CA ALA A 55 -1.07 14.40 3.64
C ALA A 55 -2.48 14.20 4.22
N GLU A 56 -3.08 15.24 4.73
CA GLU A 56 -4.42 15.27 5.31
C GLU A 56 -5.50 14.98 4.25
N GLU A 57 -5.35 15.54 3.05
CA GLU A 57 -6.26 15.29 1.93
C GLU A 57 -6.16 13.82 1.46
N ARG A 58 -4.94 13.28 1.42
CA ARG A 58 -4.71 11.87 1.06
C ARG A 58 -5.25 10.92 2.12
N MET A 59 -5.06 11.25 3.39
CA MET A 59 -5.66 10.54 4.51
C MET A 59 -7.17 10.48 4.38
N ARG A 60 -7.81 11.64 4.14
CA ARG A 60 -9.26 11.73 3.98
C ARG A 60 -9.78 10.86 2.83
N MET A 61 -9.08 10.87 1.70
CA MET A 61 -9.45 9.99 0.57
C MET A 61 -9.34 8.49 0.93
N VAL A 62 -8.33 8.10 1.71
CA VAL A 62 -8.18 6.71 2.17
C VAL A 62 -9.31 6.33 3.13
N GLU A 63 -9.67 7.18 4.09
CA GLU A 63 -10.82 6.97 4.99
C GLU A 63 -12.11 6.73 4.20
N LEU A 64 -12.40 7.62 3.24
CA LEU A 64 -13.59 7.52 2.38
C LEU A 64 -13.60 6.24 1.53
N ALA A 65 -12.40 5.77 1.14
CA ALA A 65 -12.29 4.58 0.30
C ALA A 65 -12.56 3.28 1.05
N VAL A 66 -12.21 3.22 2.34
CA VAL A 66 -12.25 1.97 3.12
C VAL A 66 -13.46 1.86 4.06
N GLU A 67 -14.21 2.93 4.29
CA GLU A 67 -15.25 3.01 5.32
C GLU A 67 -16.36 1.95 5.19
N SER A 68 -16.62 1.44 3.98
CA SER A 68 -17.65 0.43 3.73
C SER A 68 -17.18 -1.01 3.97
N ASN A 69 -15.88 -1.23 4.17
CA ASN A 69 -15.34 -2.57 4.42
C ASN A 69 -14.95 -2.73 5.90
N PRO A 70 -15.66 -3.60 6.65
CA PRO A 70 -15.44 -3.79 8.10
C PRO A 70 -14.06 -4.37 8.43
N TYR A 71 -13.37 -4.96 7.46
CA TYR A 71 -12.03 -5.50 7.63
C TYR A 71 -10.91 -4.51 7.30
N PHE A 72 -11.27 -3.30 6.82
CA PHE A 72 -10.30 -2.27 6.49
C PHE A 72 -10.30 -1.17 7.55
N SER A 73 -9.13 -0.65 7.83
CA SER A 73 -8.96 0.50 8.72
C SER A 73 -7.83 1.40 8.22
N VAL A 74 -7.76 2.61 8.76
CA VAL A 74 -6.71 3.56 8.40
C VAL A 74 -5.92 3.92 9.64
N SER A 75 -4.61 4.12 9.46
CA SER A 75 -3.74 4.63 10.52
C SER A 75 -3.03 5.89 10.03
N ASP A 76 -3.09 6.93 10.82
CA ASP A 76 -2.45 8.22 10.61
C ASP A 76 -1.03 8.29 11.19
N MET A 77 -0.46 7.15 11.60
CA MET A 77 0.79 7.10 12.34
C MET A 77 1.96 7.79 11.64
N GLU A 78 2.12 7.61 10.33
CA GLU A 78 3.19 8.27 9.57
C GLU A 78 2.91 9.76 9.36
N ILE A 79 1.63 10.15 9.23
CA ILE A 79 1.21 11.56 9.11
C ILE A 79 1.48 12.30 10.43
N ARG A 80 1.13 11.70 11.57
CA ARG A 80 1.40 12.28 12.90
C ARG A 80 2.90 12.38 13.21
N GLN A 81 3.67 11.38 12.80
CA GLN A 81 5.11 11.35 13.01
C GLN A 81 5.83 12.45 12.22
N LYS A 82 5.27 12.87 11.08
CA LYS A 82 5.87 13.79 10.11
C LYS A 82 7.23 13.29 9.57
N GLY A 83 7.79 13.98 8.59
CA GLY A 83 9.07 13.61 7.99
C GLY A 83 9.00 12.43 7.02
N MET A 84 10.12 11.78 6.78
CA MET A 84 10.24 10.68 5.82
C MET A 84 9.60 9.39 6.36
N SER A 85 8.70 8.81 5.59
CA SER A 85 7.97 7.59 5.93
C SER A 85 8.76 6.35 5.52
N TYR A 86 9.58 5.83 6.42
CA TYR A 86 10.32 4.59 6.18
C TYR A 86 9.55 3.37 6.69
N THR A 87 9.28 2.42 5.80
CA THR A 87 8.54 1.18 6.11
C THR A 87 9.11 0.43 7.32
N VAL A 88 10.44 0.37 7.45
CA VAL A 88 11.07 -0.31 8.59
C VAL A 88 10.72 0.34 9.92
N SER A 89 10.62 1.66 9.99
CA SER A 89 10.24 2.39 11.21
C SER A 89 8.78 2.12 11.59
N THR A 90 7.90 2.12 10.60
CA THR A 90 6.48 1.78 10.75
C THR A 90 6.31 0.36 11.28
N LEU A 91 7.02 -0.61 10.69
CA LEU A 91 6.97 -2.00 11.13
C LEU A 91 7.50 -2.21 12.55
N ARG A 92 8.58 -1.53 12.95
CA ARG A 92 9.08 -1.57 14.33
C ARG A 92 8.04 -1.07 15.33
N ALA A 93 7.46 0.09 15.08
CA ALA A 93 6.42 0.66 15.93
C ALA A 93 5.18 -0.24 16.03
N LEU A 94 4.79 -0.89 14.93
CA LEU A 94 3.66 -1.83 14.95
C LEU A 94 4.01 -3.14 15.66
N LYS A 95 5.24 -3.66 15.51
CA LYS A 95 5.71 -4.83 16.27
C LYS A 95 5.71 -4.55 17.78
N GLU A 96 6.18 -3.40 18.17
CA GLU A 96 6.16 -2.96 19.57
C GLU A 96 4.73 -2.86 20.12
N ARG A 97 3.81 -2.30 19.31
CA ARG A 97 2.40 -2.13 19.70
C ARG A 97 1.61 -3.44 19.77
N TYR A 98 1.81 -4.34 18.82
CA TYR A 98 1.03 -5.59 18.70
C TYR A 98 1.68 -6.79 19.40
N GLY A 99 2.99 -6.74 19.68
CA GLY A 99 3.73 -7.83 20.30
C GLY A 99 3.90 -9.06 19.40
N ASP A 100 4.32 -10.18 20.02
CA ASP A 100 4.63 -11.42 19.31
C ASP A 100 3.40 -12.28 19.00
N ASP A 101 2.24 -11.97 19.54
CA ASP A 101 0.98 -12.66 19.25
C ASP A 101 0.45 -12.34 17.86
N TRP A 102 1.00 -11.30 17.20
CA TRP A 102 0.62 -10.86 15.87
C TRP A 102 1.72 -11.09 14.84
N GLU A 103 1.31 -11.58 13.68
CA GLU A 103 2.13 -11.69 12.49
C GLU A 103 1.77 -10.57 11.51
N LEU A 104 2.75 -9.73 11.17
CA LEU A 104 2.55 -8.59 10.26
C LEU A 104 2.77 -9.02 8.81
N TYR A 105 1.86 -8.65 7.94
CA TYR A 105 1.94 -8.87 6.49
C TYR A 105 1.98 -7.52 5.77
N PHE A 106 3.11 -7.18 5.14
CA PHE A 106 3.22 -5.93 4.39
C PHE A 106 2.84 -6.18 2.92
N ILE A 107 1.78 -5.50 2.48
CA ILE A 107 1.17 -5.67 1.16
C ILE A 107 1.62 -4.54 0.25
N SER A 108 2.17 -4.87 -0.93
CA SER A 108 2.60 -3.89 -1.93
C SER A 108 2.38 -4.39 -3.36
N GLY A 109 2.47 -3.50 -4.33
CA GLY A 109 2.38 -3.86 -5.75
C GLY A 109 3.73 -4.30 -6.34
N THR A 110 3.71 -4.75 -7.60
CA THR A 110 4.86 -5.26 -8.36
C THR A 110 6.04 -4.28 -8.38
N ASP A 111 5.77 -2.98 -8.60
CA ASP A 111 6.82 -1.95 -8.68
C ASP A 111 7.54 -1.77 -7.34
N ALA A 112 6.81 -1.91 -6.24
CA ALA A 112 7.38 -1.85 -4.89
C ALA A 112 8.30 -3.06 -4.62
N VAL A 113 7.91 -4.27 -5.05
CA VAL A 113 8.78 -5.45 -5.00
C VAL A 113 10.05 -5.22 -5.81
N ALA A 114 9.92 -4.73 -7.03
CA ALA A 114 11.06 -4.47 -7.92
C ALA A 114 12.02 -3.42 -7.35
N SER A 115 11.53 -2.44 -6.58
CA SER A 115 12.33 -1.39 -5.94
C SER A 115 12.76 -1.72 -4.51
N LEU A 116 12.28 -2.80 -3.91
CA LEU A 116 12.59 -3.17 -2.52
C LEU A 116 14.09 -3.18 -2.17
N PRO A 117 15.01 -3.63 -3.06
CA PRO A 117 16.44 -3.52 -2.79
C PRO A 117 16.97 -2.12 -2.53
N LEU A 118 16.27 -1.08 -3.00
CA LEU A 118 16.61 0.33 -2.83
C LEU A 118 15.95 0.97 -1.59
N TRP A 119 15.11 0.21 -0.87
CA TRP A 119 14.45 0.72 0.32
C TRP A 119 15.42 0.81 1.50
N TYR A 120 15.10 1.66 2.45
CA TYR A 120 15.89 1.77 3.66
C TYR A 120 15.77 0.50 4.51
N GLN A 121 16.89 -0.19 4.75
CA GLN A 121 17.00 -1.43 5.52
C GLN A 121 16.07 -2.58 5.03
N PRO A 122 16.14 -3.00 3.77
CA PRO A 122 15.21 -3.97 3.20
C PRO A 122 15.27 -5.34 3.89
N GLU A 123 16.44 -5.78 4.31
CA GLU A 123 16.61 -7.04 5.06
C GLU A 123 15.86 -7.04 6.39
N GLN A 124 15.82 -5.89 7.05
CA GLN A 124 15.12 -5.74 8.31
C GLN A 124 13.61 -5.71 8.12
N ILE A 125 13.13 -5.09 7.04
CA ILE A 125 11.71 -5.15 6.64
C ILE A 125 11.28 -6.63 6.55
N LEU A 126 12.04 -7.45 5.81
CA LEU A 126 11.76 -8.88 5.60
C LEU A 126 11.97 -9.76 6.86
N THR A 127 12.55 -9.20 7.92
CA THR A 127 12.63 -9.86 9.23
C THR A 127 11.43 -9.51 10.10
N LEU A 128 10.90 -8.30 9.98
CA LEU A 128 9.80 -7.79 10.81
C LEU A 128 8.42 -8.21 10.32
N CYS A 129 8.26 -8.53 9.03
CA CYS A 129 6.98 -8.90 8.46
C CYS A 129 7.12 -9.96 7.36
N ARG A 130 6.02 -10.60 7.00
CA ARG A 130 5.87 -11.30 5.72
C ARG A 130 5.57 -10.27 4.65
N PHE A 131 6.38 -10.22 3.60
CA PHE A 131 6.21 -9.28 2.51
C PHE A 131 5.42 -9.93 1.38
N ILE A 132 4.28 -9.31 1.00
CA ILE A 132 3.42 -9.75 -0.10
C ILE A 132 3.61 -8.80 -1.26
N GLY A 133 4.03 -9.32 -2.40
CA GLY A 133 4.08 -8.61 -3.67
C GLY A 133 2.89 -8.96 -4.55
N ALA A 134 1.93 -8.07 -4.70
CA ALA A 134 0.84 -8.27 -5.65
C ALA A 134 1.35 -8.13 -7.08
N VAL A 135 1.23 -9.18 -7.86
CA VAL A 135 1.73 -9.25 -9.24
C VAL A 135 0.58 -9.28 -10.24
N ARG A 136 0.68 -8.41 -11.23
CA ARG A 136 -0.23 -8.39 -12.39
C ARG A 136 0.34 -9.27 -13.49
N PRO A 137 -0.50 -9.85 -14.36
CA PRO A 137 -0.03 -10.50 -15.58
C PRO A 137 0.90 -9.56 -16.37
N GLY A 138 2.08 -10.03 -16.75
CA GLY A 138 3.09 -9.27 -17.50
C GLY A 138 4.14 -8.51 -16.69
N GLY A 139 3.95 -8.34 -15.36
CA GLY A 139 4.94 -7.65 -14.48
C GLY A 139 5.82 -8.58 -13.64
N ILE A 140 5.75 -9.88 -13.91
CA ILE A 140 6.28 -10.93 -13.01
C ILE A 140 7.81 -11.00 -13.03
N GLN A 141 8.45 -10.90 -14.20
CA GLN A 141 9.87 -11.26 -14.35
C GLN A 141 10.81 -10.48 -13.40
N LYS A 142 10.71 -9.15 -13.36
CA LYS A 142 11.58 -8.33 -12.50
C LYS A 142 11.30 -8.57 -11.01
N ALA A 143 10.05 -8.82 -10.65
CA ALA A 143 9.68 -9.18 -9.28
C ALA A 143 10.25 -10.55 -8.88
N GLU A 144 10.22 -11.54 -9.78
CA GLU A 144 10.79 -12.88 -9.56
C GLU A 144 12.30 -12.84 -9.35
N GLU A 145 13.04 -12.02 -10.11
CA GLU A 145 14.47 -11.83 -9.93
C GLU A 145 14.81 -11.27 -8.53
N VAL A 146 14.04 -10.28 -8.06
CA VAL A 146 14.19 -9.71 -6.73
C VAL A 146 13.86 -10.75 -5.65
N VAL A 147 12.75 -11.47 -5.81
CA VAL A 147 12.36 -12.57 -4.89
C VAL A 147 13.46 -13.62 -4.80
N ALA A 148 13.99 -14.09 -5.95
CA ALA A 148 15.06 -15.06 -6.00
C ALA A 148 16.34 -14.55 -5.30
N SER A 149 16.68 -13.27 -5.48
CA SER A 149 17.82 -12.63 -4.82
C SER A 149 17.67 -12.63 -3.29
N PHE A 150 16.50 -12.27 -2.76
CA PHE A 150 16.23 -12.28 -1.32
C PHE A 150 16.15 -13.71 -0.76
N LYS A 151 15.59 -14.66 -1.53
CA LYS A 151 15.52 -16.07 -1.15
C LYS A 151 16.90 -16.69 -0.94
N LYS A 152 17.89 -16.37 -1.78
CA LYS A 152 19.30 -16.79 -1.60
C LYS A 152 19.90 -16.28 -0.27
N ARG A 153 19.37 -15.22 0.30
CA ARG A 153 19.76 -14.64 1.59
C ARG A 153 18.86 -15.07 2.76
N GLY A 154 18.07 -16.14 2.57
CA GLY A 154 17.17 -16.66 3.60
C GLY A 154 15.95 -15.78 3.89
N LYS A 155 15.60 -14.87 2.97
CA LYS A 155 14.42 -14.01 3.10
C LYS A 155 13.35 -14.39 2.09
N ASN A 156 12.10 -14.37 2.49
CA ASN A 156 10.97 -14.73 1.65
C ASN A 156 10.07 -13.52 1.35
N ILE A 157 9.72 -13.41 0.08
CA ILE A 157 8.67 -12.51 -0.43
C ILE A 157 7.64 -13.40 -1.08
N GLU A 158 6.39 -13.28 -0.70
CA GLU A 158 5.29 -14.04 -1.28
C GLU A 158 4.69 -13.26 -2.45
N LEU A 159 4.61 -13.87 -3.63
CA LEU A 159 3.95 -13.27 -4.78
C LEU A 159 2.47 -13.67 -4.76
N LEU A 160 1.60 -12.66 -4.80
CA LEU A 160 0.16 -12.82 -4.85
C LEU A 160 -0.33 -12.45 -6.26
N PRO A 161 -0.76 -13.42 -7.08
CA PRO A 161 -1.44 -13.10 -8.34
C PRO A 161 -2.74 -12.35 -8.06
N VAL A 162 -2.94 -11.23 -8.73
CA VAL A 162 -4.14 -10.40 -8.63
C VAL A 162 -4.76 -10.16 -10.01
N PRO A 163 -6.06 -9.85 -10.10
CA PRO A 163 -6.71 -9.50 -11.35
C PRO A 163 -5.95 -8.42 -12.13
N ALA A 164 -5.94 -8.52 -13.45
CA ALA A 164 -5.27 -7.58 -14.35
C ALA A 164 -6.02 -6.23 -14.40
N ILE A 165 -5.86 -5.42 -13.36
CA ILE A 165 -6.46 -4.08 -13.30
C ILE A 165 -5.35 -3.06 -13.47
N ASP A 166 -5.30 -2.45 -14.67
CA ASP A 166 -4.31 -1.43 -14.98
C ASP A 166 -4.81 -0.03 -14.59
N ILE A 167 -4.84 0.23 -13.28
CA ILE A 167 -5.17 1.52 -12.70
C ILE A 167 -3.96 2.02 -11.91
N SER A 168 -3.52 3.25 -12.18
CA SER A 168 -2.48 3.91 -11.40
C SER A 168 -2.88 5.31 -10.96
N SER A 169 -2.37 5.75 -9.82
CA SER A 169 -2.57 7.13 -9.35
C SER A 169 -2.05 8.17 -10.36
N THR A 170 -1.01 7.84 -11.10
CA THR A 170 -0.45 8.73 -12.14
C THR A 170 -1.42 8.89 -13.30
N ASP A 171 -2.00 7.80 -13.80
CA ASP A 171 -3.00 7.88 -14.85
C ASP A 171 -4.24 8.64 -14.39
N ILE A 172 -4.71 8.40 -13.16
CA ILE A 172 -5.83 9.15 -12.59
C ILE A 172 -5.56 10.65 -12.59
N ARG A 173 -4.41 11.09 -12.10
CA ARG A 173 -4.05 12.52 -12.10
C ARG A 173 -3.96 13.10 -13.50
N ASN A 174 -3.37 12.37 -14.44
CA ASN A 174 -3.28 12.80 -15.85
C ASN A 174 -4.66 12.91 -16.51
N ARG A 175 -5.57 11.98 -16.25
CA ARG A 175 -6.94 12.03 -16.74
C ARG A 175 -7.67 13.27 -16.23
N ILE A 176 -7.56 13.57 -14.93
CA ILE A 176 -8.20 14.76 -14.32
C ILE A 176 -7.67 16.04 -14.96
N ARG A 177 -6.33 16.20 -15.10
CA ARG A 177 -5.74 17.37 -15.77
C ARG A 177 -6.24 17.57 -17.20
N ASN A 178 -6.51 16.47 -17.90
CA ASN A 178 -7.04 16.48 -19.27
C ASN A 178 -8.58 16.50 -19.34
N GLY A 179 -9.28 16.81 -18.27
CA GLY A 179 -10.74 16.88 -18.22
C GLY A 179 -11.45 15.53 -18.40
N LYS A 180 -10.72 14.41 -18.34
CA LYS A 180 -11.28 13.06 -18.52
C LYS A 180 -11.85 12.52 -17.21
N SER A 181 -12.93 11.72 -17.31
CA SER A 181 -13.53 11.06 -16.15
C SER A 181 -12.59 10.02 -15.53
N VAL A 182 -12.60 9.95 -14.20
CA VAL A 182 -11.96 8.89 -13.40
C VAL A 182 -12.97 8.09 -12.59
N ARG A 183 -14.27 8.22 -12.94
CA ARG A 183 -15.35 7.44 -12.35
C ARG A 183 -15.04 5.95 -12.52
N TYR A 184 -15.30 5.14 -11.50
CA TYR A 184 -14.99 3.72 -11.41
C TYR A 184 -13.50 3.35 -11.31
N MET A 185 -12.59 4.31 -11.46
CA MET A 185 -11.16 4.08 -11.15
C MET A 185 -10.88 4.28 -9.66
N VAL A 186 -11.69 5.10 -9.01
CA VAL A 186 -11.67 5.35 -7.56
C VAL A 186 -13.07 5.05 -6.98
N PRO A 187 -13.20 4.79 -5.67
CA PRO A 187 -14.51 4.71 -5.00
C PRO A 187 -15.33 5.98 -5.21
N GLU A 188 -16.65 5.86 -5.26
CA GLU A 188 -17.55 6.98 -5.56
C GLU A 188 -17.37 8.16 -4.58
N LYS A 189 -17.19 7.90 -3.28
CA LYS A 189 -16.93 8.97 -2.30
C LYS A 189 -15.61 9.67 -2.52
N VAL A 190 -14.57 8.95 -2.96
CA VAL A 190 -13.28 9.54 -3.33
C VAL A 190 -13.42 10.38 -4.61
N TYR A 191 -14.17 9.89 -5.59
CA TYR A 191 -14.46 10.65 -6.81
C TYR A 191 -15.17 11.96 -6.51
N THR A 192 -16.22 11.93 -5.68
CA THR A 192 -16.94 13.13 -5.24
C THR A 192 -16.02 14.11 -4.53
N TYR A 193 -15.22 13.61 -3.58
CA TYR A 193 -14.24 14.42 -2.83
C TYR A 193 -13.21 15.12 -3.74
N ILE A 194 -12.64 14.38 -4.70
CA ILE A 194 -11.69 14.94 -5.68
C ILE A 194 -12.34 16.08 -6.47
N LYS A 195 -13.60 15.94 -6.89
CA LYS A 195 -14.34 16.97 -7.64
C LYS A 195 -14.66 18.19 -6.80
N GLU A 196 -15.18 18.02 -5.60
CA GLU A 196 -15.54 19.11 -4.69
C GLU A 196 -14.31 19.95 -4.30
N LYS A 197 -13.19 19.29 -4.05
CA LYS A 197 -11.91 19.94 -3.70
C LYS A 197 -11.10 20.40 -4.92
N ARG A 198 -11.58 20.16 -6.15
CA ARG A 198 -10.86 20.46 -7.40
C ARG A 198 -9.42 19.95 -7.40
N MET A 199 -9.20 18.74 -6.81
CA MET A 199 -7.88 18.18 -6.70
C MET A 199 -7.35 17.74 -8.08
N TYR A 200 -6.04 17.90 -8.26
CA TYR A 200 -5.32 17.47 -9.47
C TYR A 200 -5.73 18.18 -10.77
N SER A 201 -6.43 19.32 -10.70
CA SER A 201 -6.92 20.06 -11.88
C SER A 201 -5.87 21.00 -12.48
N GLU A 202 -4.73 21.21 -11.80
CA GLU A 202 -3.62 22.06 -12.24
C GLU A 202 -2.49 21.26 -12.85
#